data_e6759f91213b0520f95d880a5a5dadd1
#
_entry.id   e6759f91213b0520f95d880a5a5dadd1
#
_cell.length_a   1.000
_cell.length_b   1.000
_cell.length_c   1.000
_cell.angle_alpha   90.00
_cell.angle_beta   90.00
_cell.angle_gamma   90.00
#
_symmetry.space_group_name_H-M   'P 1'
#
loop_
_entity.id
_entity.type
_entity.pdbx_description
1 polymer ?
#
loop_
_entity_poly.entity_id
_entity_poly.type
_entity_poly.pdbx_seq_one_letter_code
_entity_poly.pdbx_strand_id
1 'polypeptide(L)'
;TASFTDPGEMVLNYTANESAANHVDVLAAISGPVWVEGVNIHFYHTLTKVTFTFKKVAPVPDEVTIEKIEFQNVGKSGNLAMTEIPTTTTKNGKPKFVWSDVATGKVVSTLTDNKTVTEDAILMGDTFLMLPTDAFSATAKIVVTTNFGDREFLFSDILAKNPHSWESGEYINYNLTISNETYQLSATPLEWTESPVNVIFDKQYYLKLSQTKVQTAGDGVTVNIEAKTNYDANPNMGYLPGASLNKSTMDTWAT
;
A
#
# COMPACT_ATOMS: atom_id res chain seq x y z
N THR A 1 3.57 -9.50 -6.31
CA THR A 1 4.56 -9.63 -7.38
C THR A 1 4.27 -8.57 -8.41
N ALA A 2 5.21 -7.66 -8.68
CA ALA A 2 5.09 -6.72 -9.78
C ALA A 2 5.50 -7.43 -11.07
N SER A 3 4.65 -7.39 -12.08
CA SER A 3 4.97 -7.90 -13.42
C SER A 3 5.00 -6.72 -14.40
N PHE A 4 6.06 -6.64 -15.19
CA PHE A 4 6.19 -5.68 -16.28
C PHE A 4 5.86 -6.42 -17.57
N THR A 5 4.75 -6.09 -18.19
CA THR A 5 4.35 -6.68 -19.47
C THR A 5 4.69 -5.79 -20.66
N ASP A 6 4.81 -4.48 -20.45
CA ASP A 6 5.24 -3.49 -21.45
C ASP A 6 5.94 -2.33 -20.70
N PRO A 7 6.97 -1.67 -21.28
CA PRO A 7 7.58 -0.47 -20.68
C PRO A 7 6.61 0.67 -20.36
N GLY A 8 5.38 0.61 -20.88
CA GLY A 8 4.31 1.57 -20.63
C GLY A 8 3.25 1.16 -19.61
N GLU A 9 3.18 -0.12 -19.22
CA GLU A 9 2.16 -0.60 -18.28
C GLU A 9 2.79 -1.32 -17.09
N MET A 10 2.79 -0.67 -15.94
CA MET A 10 3.15 -1.29 -14.68
C MET A 10 1.89 -1.64 -13.91
N VAL A 11 1.60 -2.93 -13.76
CA VAL A 11 0.48 -3.44 -12.97
C VAL A 11 1.01 -4.18 -11.75
N LEU A 12 0.57 -3.79 -10.58
CA LEU A 12 0.83 -4.49 -9.34
C LEU A 12 -0.30 -5.48 -9.07
N ASN A 13 0.01 -6.77 -9.12
CA ASN A 13 -0.91 -7.82 -8.68
C ASN A 13 -0.71 -8.03 -7.17
N TYR A 14 -1.76 -7.83 -6.41
CA TYR A 14 -1.75 -8.01 -4.96
C TYR A 14 -2.75 -9.08 -4.54
N THR A 15 -2.34 -9.89 -3.58
CA THR A 15 -3.23 -10.82 -2.89
C THR A 15 -2.92 -10.73 -1.40
N ALA A 16 -3.91 -10.34 -0.61
CA ALA A 16 -3.81 -10.32 0.84
C ALA A 16 -3.58 -11.74 1.37
N ASN A 17 -2.67 -11.89 2.32
CA ASN A 17 -2.50 -13.15 3.02
C ASN A 17 -3.82 -13.52 3.75
N GLU A 18 -4.11 -14.80 3.90
CA GLU A 18 -5.30 -15.21 4.65
C GLU A 18 -5.17 -14.83 6.14
N SER A 19 -3.96 -14.91 6.70
CA SER A 19 -3.67 -14.44 8.04
C SER A 19 -3.36 -12.94 8.04
N ALA A 20 -4.13 -12.16 8.79
CA ALA A 20 -3.91 -10.71 8.93
C ALA A 20 -2.55 -10.37 9.55
N ALA A 21 -2.00 -11.26 10.40
CA ALA A 21 -0.66 -11.11 10.97
C ALA A 21 0.45 -11.03 9.91
N ASN A 22 0.19 -11.55 8.71
CA ASN A 22 1.13 -11.57 7.58
C ASN A 22 0.77 -10.55 6.48
N HIS A 23 -0.10 -9.61 6.77
CA HIS A 23 -0.43 -8.56 5.81
C HIS A 23 0.76 -7.63 5.60
N VAL A 24 1.00 -7.29 4.34
CA VAL A 24 2.04 -6.34 3.93
C VAL A 24 1.36 -5.13 3.31
N ASP A 25 1.79 -3.96 3.74
CA ASP A 25 1.28 -2.71 3.19
C ASP A 25 1.79 -2.46 1.77
N VAL A 26 0.95 -1.86 0.96
CA VAL A 26 1.26 -1.48 -0.42
C VAL A 26 1.29 0.03 -0.51
N LEU A 27 2.48 0.56 -0.70
CA LEU A 27 2.70 1.99 -0.89
C LEU A 27 2.90 2.30 -2.38
N ALA A 28 2.25 3.34 -2.85
CA ALA A 28 2.48 3.90 -4.17
C ALA A 28 3.03 5.31 -4.06
N ALA A 29 4.03 5.62 -4.87
CA ALA A 29 4.59 6.95 -4.97
C ALA A 29 4.11 7.62 -6.26
N ILE A 30 3.72 8.87 -6.15
CA ILE A 30 3.37 9.70 -7.30
C ILE A 30 4.45 10.76 -7.44
N SER A 31 5.16 10.73 -8.56
CA SER A 31 6.06 11.82 -8.96
C SER A 31 5.64 12.33 -10.33
N GLY A 32 5.56 13.64 -10.50
CA GLY A 32 5.46 14.24 -11.83
C GLY A 32 6.80 14.16 -12.58
N PRO A 33 6.83 14.50 -13.88
CA PRO A 33 8.08 14.60 -14.62
C PRO A 33 8.96 15.68 -13.99
N VAL A 34 10.07 15.27 -13.37
CA VAL A 34 10.94 16.19 -12.65
C VAL A 34 12.30 16.23 -13.34
N TRP A 35 12.63 17.43 -13.84
CA TRP A 35 13.90 17.73 -14.50
C TRP A 35 14.82 18.61 -13.61
N VAL A 36 14.55 18.66 -12.31
CA VAL A 36 15.25 19.52 -11.34
C VAL A 36 16.02 18.69 -10.30
N GLU A 37 17.04 19.29 -9.72
CA GLU A 37 17.79 18.67 -8.63
C GLU A 37 16.88 18.45 -7.41
N GLY A 38 16.80 17.19 -6.98
CA GLY A 38 16.01 16.75 -5.83
C GLY A 38 14.55 16.43 -6.20
N VAL A 39 14.19 15.16 -6.13
CA VAL A 39 12.80 14.71 -6.30
C VAL A 39 12.23 14.39 -4.93
N ASN A 40 11.20 15.12 -4.54
CA ASN A 40 10.40 14.75 -3.38
C ASN A 40 9.40 13.67 -3.79
N ILE A 41 9.54 12.48 -3.25
CA ILE A 41 8.64 11.36 -3.49
C ILE A 41 7.74 11.21 -2.28
N HIS A 42 6.44 11.37 -2.49
CA HIS A 42 5.43 11.08 -1.49
C HIS A 42 4.89 9.66 -1.69
N PHE A 43 4.96 8.85 -0.64
CA PHE A 43 4.37 7.52 -0.63
C PHE A 43 2.99 7.59 0.01
N TYR A 44 2.02 6.95 -0.64
CA TYR A 44 0.64 6.88 -0.19
C TYR A 44 0.25 5.42 0.04
N HIS A 45 -0.50 5.16 1.10
CA HIS A 45 -1.11 3.86 1.32
C HIS A 45 -2.19 3.60 0.26
N THR A 46 -2.10 2.49 -0.43
CA THR A 46 -3.07 2.11 -1.46
C THR A 46 -4.17 1.20 -0.92
N LEU A 47 -3.98 0.66 0.28
CA LEU A 47 -4.91 -0.19 1.01
C LEU A 47 -5.66 0.60 2.08
N THR A 48 -6.71 0.00 2.62
CA THR A 48 -7.44 0.49 3.80
C THR A 48 -6.95 -0.27 5.03
N LYS A 49 -6.58 0.46 6.08
CA LYS A 49 -6.24 -0.10 7.38
C LYS A 49 -7.50 -0.36 8.19
N VAL A 50 -7.65 -1.56 8.74
CA VAL A 50 -8.79 -1.93 9.57
C VAL A 50 -8.31 -2.56 10.88
N THR A 51 -8.92 -2.12 11.99
CA THR A 51 -8.66 -2.66 13.34
C THR A 51 -9.97 -2.85 14.10
N PHE A 52 -9.89 -3.51 15.24
CA PHE A 52 -11.04 -3.80 16.08
C PHE A 52 -10.79 -3.39 17.53
N THR A 53 -11.75 -2.70 18.11
CA THR A 53 -11.81 -2.37 19.53
C THR A 53 -13.02 -3.03 20.17
N PHE A 54 -12.82 -3.69 21.29
CA PHE A 54 -13.86 -4.41 22.02
C PHE A 54 -14.06 -3.80 23.39
N LYS A 55 -15.32 -3.74 23.81
CA LYS A 55 -15.70 -3.40 25.18
C LYS A 55 -16.96 -4.13 25.60
N LYS A 56 -17.13 -4.38 26.88
CA LYS A 56 -18.41 -4.84 27.45
C LYS A 56 -19.08 -3.75 28.25
N VAL A 57 -20.40 -3.81 28.32
CA VAL A 57 -21.22 -2.92 29.15
C VAL A 57 -21.85 -3.78 30.25
N ALA A 58 -21.57 -3.41 31.49
CA ALA A 58 -22.09 -4.11 32.66
C ALA A 58 -23.65 -4.05 32.74
N PRO A 59 -24.30 -5.07 33.30
CA PRO A 59 -23.71 -6.31 33.79
C PRO A 59 -23.63 -7.38 32.70
N VAL A 60 -22.40 -7.79 32.33
CA VAL A 60 -22.20 -9.04 31.58
C VAL A 60 -21.67 -10.05 32.60
N PRO A 61 -22.44 -11.06 33.00
CA PRO A 61 -22.09 -11.93 34.13
C PRO A 61 -20.89 -12.83 33.84
N ASP A 62 -20.66 -13.14 32.57
CA ASP A 62 -19.64 -14.11 32.18
C ASP A 62 -18.41 -13.43 31.55
N GLU A 63 -17.28 -14.10 31.69
CA GLU A 63 -16.06 -13.70 31.02
C GLU A 63 -16.20 -13.94 29.50
N VAL A 64 -16.17 -12.88 28.72
CA VAL A 64 -16.18 -12.95 27.26
C VAL A 64 -14.75 -12.86 26.75
N THR A 65 -14.33 -13.87 26.00
CA THR A 65 -13.03 -13.87 25.32
C THR A 65 -13.20 -13.89 23.81
N ILE A 66 -12.30 -13.19 23.10
CA ILE A 66 -12.25 -13.19 21.64
C ILE A 66 -11.16 -14.15 21.19
N GLU A 67 -11.52 -15.08 20.33
CA GLU A 67 -10.64 -16.11 19.80
C GLU A 67 -10.18 -15.78 18.36
N LYS A 68 -11.13 -15.24 17.56
CA LYS A 68 -10.90 -15.01 16.14
C LYS A 68 -11.74 -13.85 15.61
N ILE A 69 -11.19 -13.11 14.68
CA ILE A 69 -11.89 -12.10 13.88
C ILE A 69 -11.68 -12.47 12.42
N GLU A 70 -12.75 -12.55 11.65
CA GLU A 70 -12.70 -12.99 10.27
C GLU A 70 -13.55 -12.08 9.37
N PHE A 71 -12.98 -11.64 8.26
CA PHE A 71 -13.72 -11.07 7.13
C PHE A 71 -14.01 -12.16 6.12
N GLN A 72 -15.26 -12.23 5.65
CA GLN A 72 -15.70 -13.16 4.62
C GLN A 72 -16.31 -12.41 3.45
N ASN A 73 -16.04 -12.89 2.23
CA ASN A 73 -16.56 -12.35 0.97
C ASN A 73 -16.21 -10.86 0.75
N VAL A 74 -15.04 -10.45 1.21
CA VAL A 74 -14.46 -9.12 1.00
C VAL A 74 -13.36 -9.17 -0.07
N GLY A 75 -13.01 -8.04 -0.67
CA GLY A 75 -11.91 -7.97 -1.62
C GLY A 75 -10.60 -8.48 -1.01
N LYS A 76 -10.03 -9.55 -1.60
CA LYS A 76 -8.80 -10.20 -1.15
C LYS A 76 -7.65 -10.04 -2.13
N SER A 77 -7.91 -10.02 -3.42
CA SER A 77 -6.91 -9.81 -4.45
C SER A 77 -7.40 -8.85 -5.51
N GLY A 78 -6.48 -8.19 -6.20
CA GLY A 78 -6.79 -7.25 -7.27
C GLY A 78 -5.54 -6.73 -7.95
N ASN A 79 -5.75 -5.92 -8.98
CA ASN A 79 -4.72 -5.32 -9.79
C ASN A 79 -4.75 -3.80 -9.59
N LEU A 80 -3.59 -3.20 -9.35
CA LEU A 80 -3.41 -1.75 -9.28
C LEU A 80 -2.58 -1.30 -10.47
N ALA A 81 -3.16 -0.47 -11.35
CA ALA A 81 -2.42 0.17 -12.43
C ALA A 81 -1.53 1.28 -11.84
N MET A 82 -0.21 1.18 -12.08
CA MET A 82 0.80 2.10 -11.55
C MET A 82 1.18 3.21 -12.53
N THR A 83 0.66 3.14 -13.77
CA THR A 83 0.95 4.11 -14.84
C THR A 83 0.02 5.32 -14.82
N GLU A 84 -1.11 5.21 -14.14
CA GLU A 84 -2.08 6.29 -14.07
C GLU A 84 -1.91 7.08 -12.77
N ILE A 85 -1.69 8.39 -12.91
CA ILE A 85 -1.77 9.30 -11.77
C ILE A 85 -3.24 9.37 -11.35
N PRO A 86 -3.57 9.04 -10.09
CA PRO A 86 -4.95 9.16 -9.63
C PRO A 86 -5.49 10.58 -9.85
N THR A 87 -6.55 10.68 -10.63
CA THR A 87 -7.23 11.97 -10.94
C THR A 87 -8.30 12.31 -9.91
N THR A 88 -8.65 11.34 -9.06
CA THR A 88 -9.65 11.51 -8.00
C THR A 88 -8.99 11.45 -6.64
N THR A 89 -9.60 12.11 -5.67
CA THR A 89 -9.14 12.10 -4.28
C THR A 89 -10.13 11.38 -3.38
N THR A 90 -9.63 10.84 -2.28
CA THR A 90 -10.41 10.34 -1.16
C THR A 90 -11.09 11.50 -0.42
N LYS A 91 -11.98 11.21 0.52
CA LYS A 91 -12.61 12.21 1.39
C LYS A 91 -11.61 13.10 2.13
N ASN A 92 -10.42 12.57 2.40
CA ASN A 92 -9.34 13.29 3.09
C ASN A 92 -8.38 14.01 2.13
N GLY A 93 -8.74 14.14 0.84
CA GLY A 93 -7.95 14.85 -0.17
C GLY A 93 -6.69 14.11 -0.64
N LYS A 94 -6.53 12.83 -0.29
CA LYS A 94 -5.41 11.98 -0.74
C LYS A 94 -5.72 11.36 -2.11
N PRO A 95 -4.71 10.96 -2.88
CA PRO A 95 -4.93 10.25 -4.14
C PRO A 95 -5.77 8.98 -3.92
N LYS A 96 -6.84 8.81 -4.71
CA LYS A 96 -7.67 7.61 -4.65
C LYS A 96 -7.14 6.58 -5.64
N PHE A 97 -6.56 5.51 -5.13
CA PHE A 97 -6.08 4.38 -5.93
C PHE A 97 -7.24 3.42 -6.23
N VAL A 98 -7.38 3.07 -7.50
CA VAL A 98 -8.44 2.18 -7.98
C VAL A 98 -7.86 0.80 -8.25
N TRP A 99 -8.46 -0.21 -7.66
CA TRP A 99 -8.12 -1.60 -7.86
C TRP A 99 -9.11 -2.25 -8.83
N SER A 100 -8.61 -2.93 -9.85
CA SER A 100 -9.39 -3.71 -10.83
C SER A 100 -9.31 -5.20 -10.55
N ASP A 101 -10.17 -5.97 -11.24
CA ASP A 101 -10.20 -7.44 -11.16
C ASP A 101 -10.23 -7.98 -9.73
N VAL A 102 -10.99 -7.32 -8.88
CA VAL A 102 -11.05 -7.66 -7.46
C VAL A 102 -11.78 -8.99 -7.27
N ALA A 103 -11.04 -9.98 -6.75
CA ALA A 103 -11.62 -11.23 -6.31
C ALA A 103 -11.85 -11.22 -4.80
N THR A 104 -13.00 -11.75 -4.39
CA THR A 104 -13.36 -11.83 -2.96
C THR A 104 -12.76 -13.06 -2.30
N GLY A 105 -12.61 -12.98 -0.99
CA GLY A 105 -12.10 -14.10 -0.20
C GLY A 105 -12.28 -13.90 1.29
N LYS A 106 -11.49 -14.67 2.03
CA LYS A 106 -11.48 -14.69 3.49
C LYS A 106 -10.14 -14.18 4.01
N VAL A 107 -10.18 -13.38 5.10
CA VAL A 107 -9.02 -12.91 5.84
C VAL A 107 -9.29 -13.05 7.33
N VAL A 108 -8.32 -13.53 8.09
CA VAL A 108 -8.49 -13.96 9.49
C VAL A 108 -7.40 -13.36 10.38
N SER A 109 -7.79 -12.89 11.56
CA SER A 109 -6.90 -12.67 12.71
C SER A 109 -7.26 -13.67 13.79
N THR A 110 -6.34 -14.57 14.14
CA THR A 110 -6.49 -15.52 15.22
C THR A 110 -5.73 -15.01 16.44
N LEU A 111 -6.42 -14.86 17.56
CA LEU A 111 -5.82 -14.41 18.81
C LEU A 111 -5.25 -15.63 19.55
N THR A 112 -3.92 -15.72 19.62
CA THR A 112 -3.20 -16.85 20.26
C THR A 112 -3.43 -16.92 21.79
N ASP A 113 -3.59 -15.74 22.38
CA ASP A 113 -3.96 -15.62 23.80
C ASP A 113 -5.37 -15.02 23.82
N ASN A 114 -6.38 -15.87 24.05
CA ASN A 114 -7.78 -15.44 24.12
C ASN A 114 -7.88 -14.20 25.00
N LYS A 115 -8.21 -13.05 24.38
CA LYS A 115 -8.24 -11.80 25.13
C LYS A 115 -9.62 -11.59 25.72
N THR A 116 -9.65 -11.41 27.03
CA THR A 116 -10.85 -11.07 27.78
C THR A 116 -11.31 -9.65 27.46
N VAL A 117 -12.58 -9.51 27.12
CA VAL A 117 -13.22 -8.21 26.90
C VAL A 117 -13.54 -7.56 28.25
N THR A 118 -13.10 -6.32 28.43
CA THR A 118 -13.30 -5.54 29.66
C THR A 118 -14.31 -4.40 29.44
N GLU A 119 -14.65 -3.67 30.50
CA GLU A 119 -15.47 -2.46 30.40
C GLU A 119 -14.72 -1.32 29.72
N ASP A 120 -13.41 -1.32 29.82
CA ASP A 120 -12.54 -0.42 29.07
C ASP A 120 -12.41 -0.94 27.62
N ALA A 121 -12.40 0.00 26.68
CA ALA A 121 -12.23 -0.32 25.27
C ALA A 121 -10.80 -0.78 24.99
N ILE A 122 -10.64 -1.99 24.45
CA ILE A 122 -9.34 -2.61 24.17
C ILE A 122 -9.22 -2.92 22.68
N LEU A 123 -8.10 -2.51 22.06
CA LEU A 123 -7.72 -2.94 20.71
C LEU A 123 -7.31 -4.41 20.75
N MET A 124 -7.92 -5.22 19.89
CA MET A 124 -7.66 -6.66 19.81
C MET A 124 -7.50 -7.13 18.37
N GLY A 125 -6.70 -8.18 18.21
CA GLY A 125 -6.41 -8.79 16.91
C GLY A 125 -5.33 -8.05 16.14
N ASP A 126 -5.03 -8.60 14.96
CA ASP A 126 -4.06 -8.01 14.04
C ASP A 126 -4.65 -6.83 13.29
N THR A 127 -3.78 -6.02 12.71
CA THR A 127 -4.18 -5.01 11.73
C THR A 127 -4.47 -5.68 10.39
N PHE A 128 -5.65 -5.45 9.86
CA PHE A 128 -6.01 -5.87 8.51
C PHE A 128 -5.68 -4.76 7.52
N LEU A 129 -5.02 -5.12 6.42
CA LEU A 129 -4.77 -4.24 5.28
C LEU A 129 -5.61 -4.76 4.11
N MET A 130 -6.69 -4.04 3.82
CA MET A 130 -7.77 -4.50 2.95
C MET A 130 -7.80 -3.71 1.65
N LEU A 131 -8.25 -4.36 0.57
CA LEU A 131 -8.50 -3.65 -0.69
C LEU A 131 -9.62 -2.62 -0.49
N PRO A 132 -9.43 -1.38 -0.99
CA PRO A 132 -10.49 -0.39 -1.00
C PRO A 132 -11.73 -0.87 -1.74
N THR A 133 -12.90 -0.49 -1.24
CA THR A 133 -14.17 -0.75 -1.90
C THR A 133 -15.19 0.32 -1.55
N ASP A 134 -15.92 0.78 -2.55
CA ASP A 134 -17.07 1.67 -2.37
C ASP A 134 -18.37 0.86 -2.13
N ALA A 135 -18.35 -0.45 -2.46
CA ALA A 135 -19.51 -1.32 -2.32
C ALA A 135 -19.08 -2.73 -1.88
N PHE A 136 -19.66 -3.20 -0.80
CA PHE A 136 -19.49 -4.56 -0.33
C PHE A 136 -20.49 -5.50 -1.00
N SER A 137 -20.09 -6.75 -1.21
CA SER A 137 -21.04 -7.77 -1.69
C SER A 137 -22.16 -7.99 -0.68
N ALA A 138 -23.32 -8.43 -1.15
CA ALA A 138 -24.46 -8.71 -0.26
C ALA A 138 -24.17 -9.81 0.80
N THR A 139 -23.14 -10.62 0.56
CA THR A 139 -22.73 -11.70 1.46
C THR A 139 -21.46 -11.36 2.26
N ALA A 140 -20.93 -10.15 2.08
CA ALA A 140 -19.76 -9.70 2.84
C ALA A 140 -20.13 -9.54 4.31
N LYS A 141 -19.31 -10.10 5.19
CA LYS A 141 -19.55 -10.08 6.63
C LYS A 141 -18.28 -10.10 7.45
N ILE A 142 -18.42 -9.66 8.69
CA ILE A 142 -17.47 -9.83 9.77
C ILE A 142 -17.98 -10.95 10.67
N VAL A 143 -17.11 -11.90 10.99
CA VAL A 143 -17.39 -12.96 11.95
C VAL A 143 -16.43 -12.80 13.12
N VAL A 144 -16.98 -12.71 14.32
CA VAL A 144 -16.22 -12.68 15.57
C VAL A 144 -16.50 -13.95 16.34
N THR A 145 -15.49 -14.78 16.53
CA THR A 145 -15.55 -15.99 17.35
C THR A 145 -15.23 -15.63 18.79
N THR A 146 -16.13 -15.98 19.68
CA THR A 146 -16.00 -15.82 21.13
C THR A 146 -16.09 -17.18 21.82
N ASN A 147 -15.76 -17.26 23.10
CA ASN A 147 -16.02 -18.46 23.92
C ASN A 147 -17.51 -18.85 23.98
N PHE A 148 -18.43 -18.00 23.52
CA PHE A 148 -19.88 -18.30 23.41
C PHE A 148 -20.30 -18.57 21.94
N GLY A 149 -19.34 -18.80 21.03
CA GLY A 149 -19.57 -19.09 19.62
C GLY A 149 -19.49 -17.86 18.73
N ASP A 150 -19.80 -18.07 17.46
CA ASP A 150 -19.67 -17.07 16.41
C ASP A 150 -20.75 -16.01 16.45
N ARG A 151 -20.36 -14.79 16.13
CA ARG A 151 -21.25 -13.65 15.90
C ARG A 151 -20.98 -13.06 14.53
N GLU A 152 -22.01 -13.04 13.70
CA GLU A 152 -21.92 -12.55 12.32
C GLU A 152 -22.53 -11.15 12.20
N PHE A 153 -21.85 -10.28 11.46
CA PHE A 153 -22.29 -8.93 11.16
C PHE A 153 -22.19 -8.72 9.65
N LEU A 154 -23.33 -8.65 8.97
CA LEU A 154 -23.38 -8.33 7.55
C LEU A 154 -22.98 -6.87 7.32
N PHE A 155 -22.18 -6.61 6.29
CA PHE A 155 -21.82 -5.24 5.91
C PHE A 155 -23.06 -4.41 5.56
N SER A 156 -24.07 -5.00 4.93
CA SER A 156 -25.36 -4.33 4.68
C SER A 156 -25.98 -3.73 5.94
N ASP A 157 -25.95 -4.46 7.05
CA ASP A 157 -26.53 -4.03 8.31
C ASP A 157 -25.68 -2.99 9.04
N ILE A 158 -24.34 -3.14 8.93
CA ILE A 158 -23.38 -2.18 9.47
C ILE A 158 -23.54 -0.84 8.73
N LEU A 159 -23.56 -0.87 7.40
CA LEU A 159 -23.63 0.32 6.55
C LEU A 159 -24.99 1.02 6.63
N ALA A 160 -26.09 0.28 6.87
CA ALA A 160 -27.39 0.88 7.08
C ALA A 160 -27.44 1.75 8.34
N LYS A 161 -26.65 1.40 9.37
CA LYS A 161 -26.56 2.13 10.64
C LYS A 161 -25.41 3.15 10.66
N ASN A 162 -24.33 2.85 10.00
CA ASN A 162 -23.10 3.64 9.97
C ASN A 162 -22.50 3.60 8.55
N PRO A 163 -22.99 4.46 7.63
CA PRO A 163 -22.50 4.49 6.25
C PRO A 163 -21.03 4.88 6.18
N HIS A 164 -20.20 4.03 5.59
CA HIS A 164 -18.79 4.27 5.30
C HIS A 164 -18.34 3.43 4.10
N SER A 165 -17.21 3.76 3.54
CA SER A 165 -16.52 3.00 2.50
C SER A 165 -15.11 2.67 3.00
N TRP A 166 -14.45 1.73 2.36
CA TRP A 166 -13.02 1.53 2.51
C TRP A 166 -12.29 2.27 1.40
N GLU A 167 -11.59 3.35 1.74
CA GLU A 167 -10.82 4.12 0.76
C GLU A 167 -9.32 3.90 0.93
N SER A 168 -8.56 4.15 -0.13
CA SER A 168 -7.09 4.09 -0.08
C SER A 168 -6.54 5.04 0.99
N GLY A 169 -5.64 4.56 1.83
CA GLY A 169 -5.04 5.36 2.88
C GLY A 169 -6.00 5.76 4.01
N GLU A 170 -7.20 5.17 4.07
CA GLU A 170 -8.09 5.33 5.21
C GLU A 170 -7.79 4.33 6.32
N TYR A 171 -8.14 4.71 7.53
CA TYR A 171 -8.11 3.87 8.71
C TYR A 171 -9.52 3.75 9.31
N ILE A 172 -10.05 2.54 9.37
CA ILE A 172 -11.36 2.23 9.94
C ILE A 172 -11.15 1.39 11.20
N ASN A 173 -11.67 1.84 12.32
CA ASN A 173 -11.74 1.05 13.55
C ASN A 173 -13.17 0.58 13.79
N TYR A 174 -13.37 -0.73 13.84
CA TYR A 174 -14.64 -1.33 14.21
C TYR A 174 -14.71 -1.48 15.73
N ASN A 175 -15.74 -0.88 16.34
CA ASN A 175 -15.98 -0.94 17.76
C ASN A 175 -17.10 -1.94 18.05
N LEU A 176 -16.76 -3.05 18.70
CA LEU A 176 -17.73 -4.05 19.16
C LEU A 176 -18.05 -3.82 20.62
N THR A 177 -19.30 -3.45 20.88
CA THR A 177 -19.83 -3.35 22.24
C THR A 177 -20.68 -4.59 22.56
N ILE A 178 -20.34 -5.27 23.63
CA ILE A 178 -20.98 -6.50 24.09
C ILE A 178 -21.81 -6.17 25.34
N SER A 179 -23.10 -6.48 25.31
CA SER A 179 -24.00 -6.38 26.44
C SER A 179 -24.67 -7.74 26.71
N ASN A 180 -25.41 -7.83 27.79
CA ASN A 180 -26.09 -9.06 28.17
C ASN A 180 -27.09 -9.58 27.12
N GLU A 181 -27.61 -8.66 26.30
CA GLU A 181 -28.66 -8.98 25.33
C GLU A 181 -28.20 -8.83 23.88
N THR A 182 -27.14 -8.05 23.62
CA THR A 182 -26.79 -7.69 22.26
C THR A 182 -25.26 -7.53 22.04
N TYR A 183 -24.86 -7.82 20.80
CA TYR A 183 -23.58 -7.45 20.24
C TYR A 183 -23.80 -6.31 19.25
N GLN A 184 -23.22 -5.15 19.50
CA GLN A 184 -23.36 -3.99 18.62
C GLN A 184 -22.02 -3.64 18.00
N LEU A 185 -21.99 -3.60 16.68
CA LEU A 185 -20.82 -3.22 15.90
C LEU A 185 -21.04 -1.85 15.24
N SER A 186 -20.09 -0.95 15.39
CA SER A 186 -20.03 0.34 14.70
C SER A 186 -18.63 0.57 14.13
N ALA A 187 -18.52 1.40 13.09
CA ALA A 187 -17.26 1.78 12.49
C ALA A 187 -16.92 3.23 12.82
N THR A 188 -15.66 3.52 13.09
CA THR A 188 -15.15 4.87 13.28
C THR A 188 -13.99 5.09 12.30
N PRO A 189 -14.16 5.98 11.31
CA PRO A 189 -13.06 6.44 10.49
C PRO A 189 -12.05 7.20 11.34
N LEU A 190 -10.78 6.88 11.17
CA LEU A 190 -9.65 7.52 11.83
C LEU A 190 -8.67 8.03 10.77
N GLU A 191 -7.79 8.94 11.14
CA GLU A 191 -6.68 9.29 10.27
C GLU A 191 -5.59 8.22 10.33
N TRP A 192 -5.20 7.72 9.18
CA TRP A 192 -3.97 6.97 9.03
C TRP A 192 -2.86 8.00 8.81
N THR A 193 -2.17 8.35 9.89
CA THR A 193 -1.03 9.25 9.84
C THR A 193 0.07 8.61 9.03
N GLU A 194 0.36 9.21 7.89
CA GLU A 194 1.51 8.87 7.08
C GLU A 194 2.75 9.43 7.78
N SER A 195 3.76 8.60 7.95
CA SER A 195 5.10 9.10 8.20
C SER A 195 5.69 9.44 6.84
N PRO A 196 5.85 10.73 6.48
CA PRO A 196 6.47 11.09 5.23
C PRO A 196 7.91 10.59 5.24
N VAL A 197 8.19 9.58 4.44
CA VAL A 197 9.57 9.18 4.15
C VAL A 197 10.06 10.13 3.08
N ASN A 198 10.73 11.19 3.49
CA ASN A 198 11.47 12.04 2.56
C ASN A 198 12.71 11.29 2.12
N VAL A 199 12.64 10.63 0.98
CA VAL A 199 13.81 10.08 0.32
C VAL A 199 14.48 11.23 -0.41
N ILE A 200 15.49 11.83 0.22
CA ILE A 200 16.34 12.82 -0.44
C ILE A 200 17.39 12.04 -1.21
N PHE A 201 17.29 12.03 -2.52
CA PHE A 201 18.39 11.59 -3.38
C PHE A 201 19.44 12.69 -3.39
N ASP A 202 20.42 12.60 -2.51
CA ASP A 202 21.45 13.63 -2.30
C ASP A 202 22.38 13.85 -3.52
N LYS A 203 22.39 12.91 -4.46
CA LYS A 203 23.18 13.01 -5.69
C LYS A 203 22.46 12.33 -6.86
N GLN A 204 21.93 13.11 -7.76
CA GLN A 204 21.64 12.61 -9.10
C GLN A 204 22.96 12.49 -9.88
N TYR A 205 23.29 11.27 -10.27
CA TYR A 205 24.40 11.05 -11.20
C TYR A 205 23.92 11.34 -12.62
N TYR A 206 24.56 12.27 -13.28
CA TYR A 206 24.28 12.57 -14.67
C TYR A 206 25.52 12.41 -15.54
N LEU A 207 25.31 12.06 -16.77
CA LEU A 207 26.31 12.14 -17.85
C LEU A 207 25.82 13.18 -18.85
N LYS A 208 26.51 14.31 -18.93
CA LYS A 208 26.23 15.35 -19.91
C LYS A 208 27.32 15.33 -20.97
N LEU A 209 26.92 15.06 -22.19
CA LEU A 209 27.82 15.17 -23.35
C LEU A 209 27.76 16.59 -23.89
N SER A 210 28.91 17.15 -24.30
CA SER A 210 29.00 18.47 -24.93
C SER A 210 28.23 18.51 -26.26
N GLN A 211 28.16 17.35 -26.94
CA GLN A 211 27.42 17.16 -28.19
C GLN A 211 26.80 15.75 -28.21
N THR A 212 25.56 15.65 -28.66
CA THR A 212 24.86 14.36 -28.84
C THR A 212 24.83 13.88 -30.28
N LYS A 213 25.24 14.73 -31.20
CA LYS A 213 25.30 14.42 -32.63
C LYS A 213 26.52 15.15 -33.25
N VAL A 214 27.37 14.40 -33.93
CA VAL A 214 28.52 14.91 -34.63
C VAL A 214 28.35 14.62 -36.11
N GLN A 215 28.44 15.65 -36.97
CA GLN A 215 28.57 15.49 -38.42
C GLN A 215 29.98 15.86 -38.81
N THR A 216 30.71 14.92 -39.40
CA THR A 216 32.04 15.16 -39.96
C THR A 216 31.93 15.37 -41.46
N ALA A 217 32.65 16.38 -41.96
CA ALA A 217 32.65 16.74 -43.39
C ALA A 217 33.80 16.08 -44.17
N GLY A 218 34.42 15.01 -43.66
CA GLY A 218 35.49 14.30 -44.33
C GLY A 218 36.39 13.48 -43.41
N ASP A 219 37.22 12.62 -43.99
CA ASP A 219 38.17 11.77 -43.26
C ASP A 219 39.25 12.61 -42.55
N GLY A 220 39.52 12.24 -41.32
CA GLY A 220 40.62 12.83 -40.53
C GLY A 220 40.21 14.00 -39.61
N VAL A 221 38.94 14.30 -39.47
CA VAL A 221 38.46 15.31 -38.49
C VAL A 221 38.36 14.68 -37.10
N THR A 222 39.19 15.16 -36.18
CA THR A 222 39.09 14.79 -34.76
C THR A 222 38.02 15.68 -34.09
N VAL A 223 37.00 15.06 -33.54
CA VAL A 223 35.98 15.76 -32.75
C VAL A 223 36.15 15.40 -31.29
N ASN A 224 36.39 16.40 -30.46
CA ASN A 224 36.47 16.22 -29.02
C ASN A 224 35.05 16.33 -28.41
N ILE A 225 34.57 15.25 -27.81
CA ILE A 225 33.34 15.24 -27.05
C ILE A 225 33.71 15.23 -25.57
N GLU A 226 33.37 16.31 -24.87
CA GLU A 226 33.54 16.36 -23.44
C GLU A 226 32.35 15.66 -22.77
N ALA A 227 32.63 14.70 -21.90
CA ALA A 227 31.66 14.07 -21.01
C ALA A 227 31.84 14.64 -19.61
N LYS A 228 30.80 15.27 -19.09
CA LYS A 228 30.77 15.73 -17.69
C LYS A 228 29.85 14.82 -16.88
N THR A 229 30.37 14.36 -15.76
CA THR A 229 29.60 13.59 -14.78
C THR A 229 29.84 14.17 -13.40
N ASN A 230 28.81 14.16 -12.55
CA ASN A 230 28.95 14.45 -11.12
C ASN A 230 29.23 13.18 -10.31
N TYR A 231 29.49 12.05 -10.98
CA TYR A 231 29.92 10.82 -10.32
C TYR A 231 31.35 11.02 -9.79
N ASP A 232 31.44 11.19 -8.48
CA ASP A 232 32.69 11.16 -7.75
C ASP A 232 33.00 9.69 -7.44
N ALA A 233 34.01 9.12 -8.09
CA ALA A 233 34.41 7.74 -7.87
C ALA A 233 34.96 7.59 -6.44
N ASN A 234 34.08 7.42 -5.47
CA ASN A 234 34.47 7.01 -4.14
C ASN A 234 34.91 5.53 -4.22
N PRO A 235 36.19 5.22 -3.97
CA PRO A 235 36.72 3.86 -4.11
C PRO A 235 36.05 2.82 -3.20
N ASN A 236 35.17 3.26 -2.28
CA ASN A 236 34.43 2.39 -1.37
C ASN A 236 32.96 2.11 -1.78
N MET A 237 32.52 2.68 -2.89
CA MET A 237 31.21 2.31 -3.46
C MET A 237 31.43 1.31 -4.58
N GLY A 238 31.00 0.07 -4.33
CA GLY A 238 31.08 -1.01 -5.31
C GLY A 238 30.46 -0.58 -6.65
N TYR A 239 31.08 -0.96 -7.72
CA TYR A 239 30.66 -0.73 -9.10
C TYR A 239 29.18 -1.05 -9.28
N LEU A 240 28.41 -0.12 -9.87
CA LEU A 240 27.12 -0.47 -10.45
C LEU A 240 27.39 -1.51 -11.56
N PRO A 241 26.82 -2.73 -11.49
CA PRO A 241 27.02 -3.73 -12.51
C PRO A 241 26.41 -3.20 -13.83
N GLY A 242 27.24 -2.97 -14.84
CA GLY A 242 26.79 -2.64 -16.19
C GLY A 242 27.28 -1.32 -16.78
N ALA A 243 27.93 -0.45 -16.03
CA ALA A 243 28.50 0.80 -16.58
C ALA A 243 30.02 0.71 -16.65
N SER A 244 30.55 -0.08 -17.56
CA SER A 244 31.96 0.07 -18.00
C SER A 244 31.98 0.88 -19.29
N LEU A 245 32.44 2.10 -19.21
CA LEU A 245 32.94 2.82 -20.41
C LEU A 245 34.21 2.10 -20.88
N ASN A 246 34.03 1.12 -21.75
CA ASN A 246 35.16 0.43 -22.33
C ASN A 246 35.75 1.33 -23.41
N LYS A 247 36.98 1.81 -23.17
CA LYS A 247 37.71 2.65 -24.10
C LYS A 247 37.85 2.03 -25.50
N SER A 248 37.80 0.68 -25.59
CA SER A 248 37.87 -0.06 -26.87
C SER A 248 36.60 0.08 -27.73
N THR A 249 35.45 0.48 -27.15
CA THR A 249 34.23 0.72 -27.94
C THR A 249 34.14 2.15 -28.47
N MET A 250 34.94 3.09 -27.96
CA MET A 250 35.02 4.44 -28.53
C MET A 250 35.88 4.47 -29.82
N ASP A 251 36.87 3.60 -29.93
CA ASP A 251 37.76 3.53 -31.12
C ASP A 251 37.06 2.87 -32.33
N THR A 252 35.97 2.12 -32.15
CA THR A 252 35.23 1.48 -33.25
C THR A 252 34.14 2.35 -33.87
N TRP A 253 33.86 3.53 -33.31
CA TRP A 253 32.89 4.50 -33.85
C TRP A 253 33.54 5.68 -34.57
N ALA A 254 34.88 5.67 -34.68
CA ALA A 254 35.68 6.72 -35.31
C ALA A 254 36.23 6.30 -36.71
N THR A 255 35.63 5.27 -37.33
CA THR A 255 35.91 4.89 -38.73
C THR A 255 34.69 5.07 -39.61
#